data_b493f0daca8b215ada79aba0be15303c
#
_entry.id   b493f0daca8b215ada79aba0be15303c
#
_cell.length_a   1.000
_cell.length_b   1.000
_cell.length_c   1.000
_cell.angle_alpha   90.00
_cell.angle_beta   90.00
_cell.angle_gamma   90.00
#
_symmetry.space_group_name_H-M   'P 1'
#
loop_
_entity.id
_entity.type
_entity.pdbx_description
1 polymer ?
#
loop_
_entity_poly.entity_id
_entity_poly.type
_entity_poly.pdbx_seq_one_letter_code
_entity_poly.pdbx_strand_id
1 'polypeptide(L)'
;MFVRASIESLEWENHFFGIDSAIVRFRDDAPPLTAQALAGWSRLQAKIAAEDSERLDALQQLGFQLVEGEVDLALPVGVPDDAGSEVATAADIPRLRELAAQAFAQSRFRAPWYPSDASGRFYARWVENAVLGTFDNQCLIFRAADGDIRAFVSLRQLNTTEARIGLLAGRGAGAELMQAARHWAGLRQLSTLRVATQMGNTAALKRYILSGANVENTAYWLYR
;
A
#
# COMPACT_ATOMS: atom_id res chain seq x y z
N MET A 1 1.60 -17.54 25.38
CA MET A 1 2.83 -16.73 25.17
C MET A 1 2.46 -15.25 25.34
N PHE A 2 3.32 -14.44 25.96
CA PHE A 2 3.05 -13.00 26.09
C PHE A 2 3.65 -12.29 24.87
N VAL A 3 2.81 -11.60 24.11
CA VAL A 3 3.26 -10.71 23.05
C VAL A 3 3.75 -9.40 23.68
N ARG A 4 4.97 -8.97 23.37
CA ARG A 4 5.53 -7.70 23.83
C ARG A 4 5.44 -6.66 22.71
N ALA A 5 4.89 -5.49 23.05
CA ALA A 5 4.68 -4.44 22.05
C ALA A 5 4.49 -3.06 22.69
N SER A 6 4.83 -2.02 21.96
CA SER A 6 4.37 -0.65 22.19
C SER A 6 3.13 -0.37 21.33
N ILE A 7 2.35 0.63 21.74
CA ILE A 7 1.19 1.11 20.99
C ILE A 7 1.48 2.53 20.56
N GLU A 8 1.43 2.79 19.26
CA GLU A 8 1.74 4.09 18.66
C GLU A 8 0.50 4.66 17.99
N SER A 9 0.12 5.90 18.33
CA SER A 9 -0.98 6.61 17.67
C SER A 9 -0.72 6.78 16.18
N LEU A 10 -1.76 6.58 15.37
CA LEU A 10 -1.72 6.81 13.93
C LEU A 10 -2.26 8.22 13.61
N GLU A 11 -1.52 9.25 14.01
CA GLU A 11 -1.97 10.64 13.98
C GLU A 11 -2.53 11.09 12.63
N TRP A 12 -1.87 10.72 11.52
CA TRP A 12 -2.35 11.07 10.19
C TRP A 12 -3.68 10.38 9.86
N GLU A 13 -3.79 9.07 10.13
CA GLU A 13 -5.05 8.31 9.91
C GLU A 13 -6.16 8.84 10.81
N ASN A 14 -5.84 9.17 12.05
CA ASN A 14 -6.79 9.72 13.03
C ASN A 14 -7.37 11.05 12.55
N HIS A 15 -6.52 11.94 12.08
CA HIS A 15 -6.96 13.19 11.50
C HIS A 15 -7.77 12.98 10.21
N PHE A 16 -7.32 12.07 9.34
CA PHE A 16 -7.95 11.86 8.04
C PHE A 16 -9.31 11.18 8.13
N PHE A 17 -9.43 10.15 8.99
CA PHE A 17 -10.66 9.37 9.14
C PHE A 17 -11.57 9.87 10.27
N GLY A 18 -11.10 10.73 11.14
CA GLY A 18 -11.85 11.18 12.34
C GLY A 18 -12.05 10.07 13.36
N ILE A 19 -11.07 9.21 13.55
CA ILE A 19 -11.09 8.09 14.49
C ILE A 19 -9.88 8.15 15.42
N ASP A 20 -9.97 7.46 16.56
CA ASP A 20 -8.84 7.29 17.46
C ASP A 20 -8.24 5.89 17.26
N SER A 21 -7.20 5.81 16.45
CA SER A 21 -6.55 4.57 16.08
C SER A 21 -5.05 4.55 16.39
N ALA A 22 -4.53 3.36 16.64
CA ALA A 22 -3.12 3.13 16.90
C ALA A 22 -2.65 1.82 16.26
N ILE A 23 -1.33 1.67 16.15
CA ILE A 23 -0.69 0.46 15.65
C ILE A 23 0.15 -0.19 16.73
N VAL A 24 0.07 -1.52 16.80
CA VAL A 24 0.90 -2.34 17.68
C VAL A 24 2.27 -2.53 17.04
N ARG A 25 3.34 -2.15 17.74
CA ARG A 25 4.74 -2.34 17.35
C ARG A 25 5.39 -3.38 18.21
N PHE A 26 5.67 -4.53 17.67
CA PHE A 26 6.31 -5.64 18.39
C PHE A 26 7.76 -5.32 18.67
N ARG A 27 8.14 -5.45 19.93
CA ARG A 27 9.50 -5.19 20.44
C ARG A 27 9.75 -6.07 21.66
N ASP A 28 10.89 -6.73 21.70
CA ASP A 28 11.25 -7.64 22.80
C ASP A 28 11.46 -6.92 24.13
N ASP A 29 11.88 -5.64 24.08
CA ASP A 29 12.09 -4.77 25.21
C ASP A 29 10.81 -4.07 25.72
N ALA A 30 9.70 -4.19 25.00
CA ALA A 30 8.43 -3.59 25.39
C ALA A 30 7.71 -4.40 26.50
N PRO A 31 6.77 -3.79 27.25
CA PRO A 31 5.95 -4.52 28.19
C PRO A 31 5.05 -5.55 27.50
N PRO A 32 4.58 -6.58 28.22
CA PRO A 32 3.57 -7.49 27.69
C PRO A 32 2.30 -6.74 27.27
N LEU A 33 1.77 -7.07 26.09
CA LEU A 33 0.52 -6.54 25.59
C LEU A 33 -0.64 -7.14 26.40
N THR A 34 -1.46 -6.31 27.01
CA THR A 34 -2.59 -6.73 27.86
C THR A 34 -3.90 -6.12 27.35
N ALA A 35 -5.02 -6.75 27.70
CA ALA A 35 -6.34 -6.20 27.38
C ALA A 35 -6.54 -4.78 27.93
N GLN A 36 -5.94 -4.47 29.08
CA GLN A 36 -5.99 -3.13 29.67
C GLN A 36 -5.21 -2.11 28.84
N ALA A 37 -4.03 -2.46 28.33
CA ALA A 37 -3.22 -1.58 27.47
C ALA A 37 -3.93 -1.30 26.12
N LEU A 38 -4.79 -2.22 25.68
CA LEU A 38 -5.58 -2.08 24.44
C LEU A 38 -6.89 -1.30 24.64
N ALA A 39 -7.31 -1.07 25.89
CA ALA A 39 -8.52 -0.32 26.18
C ALA A 39 -8.33 1.17 25.86
N GLY A 40 -9.39 1.81 25.39
CA GLY A 40 -9.39 3.26 25.11
C GLY A 40 -9.15 3.63 23.65
N TRP A 41 -8.76 2.69 22.79
CA TRP A 41 -8.61 2.94 21.35
C TRP A 41 -9.86 2.51 20.60
N SER A 42 -10.34 3.36 19.67
CA SER A 42 -11.45 3.00 18.78
C SER A 42 -11.05 1.94 17.78
N ARG A 43 -9.76 1.89 17.42
CA ARG A 43 -9.17 0.88 16.53
C ARG A 43 -7.70 0.66 16.83
N LEU A 44 -7.35 -0.60 16.92
CA LEU A 44 -5.95 -1.03 16.97
C LEU A 44 -5.63 -1.84 15.72
N GLN A 45 -4.47 -1.56 15.14
CA GLN A 45 -3.94 -2.28 14.00
C GLN A 45 -2.71 -3.06 14.40
N ALA A 46 -2.53 -4.24 13.84
CA ALA A 46 -1.31 -5.01 13.94
C ALA A 46 -0.95 -5.60 12.57
N LYS A 47 0.33 -5.60 12.23
CA LYS A 47 0.86 -6.30 11.05
C LYS A 47 1.87 -7.33 11.53
N ILE A 48 1.69 -8.57 11.14
CA ILE A 48 2.58 -9.70 11.48
C ILE A 48 3.01 -10.44 10.22
N ALA A 49 4.14 -11.14 10.27
CA ALA A 49 4.49 -12.10 9.23
C ALA A 49 3.44 -13.22 9.19
N ALA A 50 3.06 -13.68 8.00
CA ALA A 50 2.00 -14.68 7.86
C ALA A 50 2.40 -16.06 8.43
N GLU A 51 3.70 -16.32 8.56
CA GLU A 51 4.26 -17.52 9.17
C GLU A 51 4.30 -17.50 10.71
N ASP A 52 4.08 -16.33 11.32
CA ASP A 52 4.11 -16.16 12.78
C ASP A 52 2.76 -16.57 13.41
N SER A 53 2.49 -17.86 13.40
CA SER A 53 1.25 -18.43 13.93
C SER A 53 1.08 -18.20 15.43
N GLU A 54 2.18 -18.21 16.21
CA GLU A 54 2.12 -17.99 17.65
C GLU A 54 1.65 -16.57 17.98
N ARG A 55 2.16 -15.58 17.25
CA ARG A 55 1.73 -14.19 17.43
C ARG A 55 0.31 -13.96 16.89
N LEU A 56 -0.06 -14.66 15.82
CA LEU A 56 -1.44 -14.64 15.30
C LEU A 56 -2.42 -15.12 16.37
N ASP A 57 -2.17 -16.30 16.96
CA ASP A 57 -3.02 -16.89 17.99
C ASP A 57 -3.12 -15.99 19.23
N ALA A 58 -1.99 -15.43 19.68
CA ALA A 58 -1.96 -14.54 20.82
C ALA A 58 -2.75 -13.24 20.60
N LEU A 59 -2.67 -12.65 19.39
CA LEU A 59 -3.45 -11.47 19.04
C LEU A 59 -4.94 -11.78 18.93
N GLN A 60 -5.33 -12.94 18.38
CA GLN A 60 -6.72 -13.36 18.32
C GLN A 60 -7.30 -13.55 19.72
N GLN A 61 -6.55 -14.12 20.68
CA GLN A 61 -6.96 -14.20 22.09
C GLN A 61 -7.15 -12.82 22.73
N LEU A 62 -6.43 -11.80 22.27
CA LEU A 62 -6.61 -10.41 22.67
C LEU A 62 -7.74 -9.68 21.93
N GLY A 63 -8.49 -10.38 21.07
CA GLY A 63 -9.64 -9.86 20.35
C GLY A 63 -9.34 -9.25 19.00
N PHE A 64 -8.12 -9.40 18.47
CA PHE A 64 -7.82 -9.00 17.10
C PHE A 64 -8.44 -9.96 16.08
N GLN A 65 -8.90 -9.42 14.96
CA GLN A 65 -9.46 -10.18 13.85
C GLN A 65 -8.61 -9.99 12.59
N LEU A 66 -8.43 -11.04 11.82
CA LEU A 66 -7.76 -10.97 10.53
C LEU A 66 -8.60 -10.13 9.55
N VAL A 67 -8.00 -9.11 8.95
CA VAL A 67 -8.66 -8.19 8.01
C VAL A 67 -8.19 -8.37 6.59
N GLU A 68 -6.88 -8.52 6.40
CA GLU A 68 -6.26 -8.59 5.07
C GLU A 68 -4.97 -9.40 5.11
N GLY A 69 -4.76 -10.24 4.09
CA GLY A 69 -3.45 -10.80 3.78
C GLY A 69 -2.75 -9.92 2.74
N GLU A 70 -1.48 -9.63 2.97
CA GLU A 70 -0.62 -8.83 2.09
C GLU A 70 0.52 -9.68 1.55
N VAL A 71 0.89 -9.43 0.29
CA VAL A 71 2.05 -10.03 -0.37
C VAL A 71 2.98 -8.90 -0.80
N ASP A 72 4.21 -8.91 -0.29
CA ASP A 72 5.28 -8.04 -0.72
C ASP A 72 6.12 -8.75 -1.80
N LEU A 73 6.33 -8.06 -2.93
CA LEU A 73 7.11 -8.57 -4.04
C LEU A 73 8.22 -7.58 -4.40
N ALA A 74 9.31 -8.12 -4.94
CA ALA A 74 10.40 -7.33 -5.50
C ALA A 74 10.84 -7.89 -6.85
N LEU A 75 11.32 -6.98 -7.71
CA LEU A 75 11.87 -7.32 -9.01
C LEU A 75 13.10 -6.46 -9.32
N PRO A 76 14.06 -6.99 -10.11
CA PRO A 76 15.19 -6.18 -10.57
C PRO A 76 14.69 -5.11 -11.55
N VAL A 77 15.25 -3.91 -11.44
CA VAL A 77 14.94 -2.80 -12.34
C VAL A 77 15.42 -3.10 -13.76
N GLY A 78 16.65 -3.61 -13.90
CA GLY A 78 17.26 -3.88 -15.22
C GLY A 78 17.51 -2.61 -16.02
N VAL A 79 17.39 -2.71 -17.34
CA VAL A 79 17.54 -1.61 -18.30
C VAL A 79 16.25 -1.54 -19.14
N PRO A 80 15.15 -1.02 -18.60
CA PRO A 80 13.89 -0.96 -19.33
C PRO A 80 13.87 0.23 -20.30
N ASP A 81 13.24 0.01 -21.44
CA ASP A 81 12.92 1.10 -22.37
C ASP A 81 11.86 2.03 -21.79
N ASP A 82 11.82 3.25 -22.33
CA ASP A 82 10.73 4.18 -22.04
C ASP A 82 9.39 3.61 -22.55
N ALA A 83 8.39 3.61 -21.68
CA ALA A 83 7.05 3.15 -22.01
C ALA A 83 6.16 4.26 -22.61
N GLY A 84 6.69 5.48 -22.76
CA GLY A 84 5.94 6.64 -23.23
C GLY A 84 4.94 7.19 -22.20
N SER A 85 5.23 7.03 -20.90
CA SER A 85 4.43 7.63 -19.84
C SER A 85 4.70 9.11 -19.68
N GLU A 86 3.68 9.86 -19.26
CA GLU A 86 3.80 11.27 -18.90
C GLU A 86 3.85 11.43 -17.37
N VAL A 87 4.50 12.49 -16.90
CA VAL A 87 4.43 12.90 -15.50
C VAL A 87 3.13 13.63 -15.26
N ALA A 88 2.35 13.17 -14.30
CA ALA A 88 1.11 13.83 -13.92
C ALA A 88 1.37 15.23 -13.34
N THR A 89 0.51 16.16 -13.63
CA THR A 89 0.54 17.54 -13.18
C THR A 89 -0.63 17.84 -12.24
N ALA A 90 -0.61 19.00 -11.59
CA ALA A 90 -1.71 19.44 -10.74
C ALA A 90 -3.08 19.49 -11.49
N ALA A 91 -3.07 19.74 -12.80
CA ALA A 91 -4.28 19.73 -13.63
C ALA A 91 -4.93 18.34 -13.74
N ASP A 92 -4.15 17.28 -13.56
CA ASP A 92 -4.61 15.89 -13.64
C ASP A 92 -5.24 15.38 -12.33
N ILE A 93 -5.02 16.09 -11.22
CA ILE A 93 -5.46 15.65 -9.88
C ILE A 93 -6.95 15.34 -9.81
N PRO A 94 -7.88 16.17 -10.30
CA PRO A 94 -9.30 15.87 -10.20
C PRO A 94 -9.66 14.51 -10.83
N ARG A 95 -9.14 14.25 -12.04
CA ARG A 95 -9.39 13.00 -12.74
C ARG A 95 -8.73 11.80 -12.09
N LEU A 96 -7.49 11.93 -11.64
CA LEU A 96 -6.78 10.89 -10.92
C LEU A 96 -7.46 10.51 -9.60
N ARG A 97 -8.01 11.47 -8.87
CA ARG A 97 -8.78 11.22 -7.64
C ARG A 97 -10.02 10.35 -7.90
N GLU A 98 -10.76 10.63 -8.98
CA GLU A 98 -11.92 9.82 -9.39
C GLU A 98 -11.50 8.38 -9.72
N LEU A 99 -10.46 8.22 -10.54
CA LEU A 99 -9.93 6.92 -10.92
C LEU A 99 -9.43 6.12 -9.72
N ALA A 100 -8.66 6.75 -8.83
CA ALA A 100 -8.13 6.09 -7.66
C ALA A 100 -9.23 5.68 -6.66
N ALA A 101 -10.26 6.51 -6.47
CA ALA A 101 -11.38 6.19 -5.59
C ALA A 101 -12.15 4.93 -6.04
N GLN A 102 -12.14 4.62 -7.34
CA GLN A 102 -12.85 3.47 -7.92
C GLN A 102 -11.96 2.23 -8.13
N ALA A 103 -10.64 2.44 -8.30
CA ALA A 103 -9.73 1.38 -8.72
C ALA A 103 -9.44 0.33 -7.63
N PHE A 104 -9.47 0.72 -6.36
CA PHE A 104 -9.01 -0.09 -5.24
C PHE A 104 -10.17 -0.59 -4.38
N ALA A 105 -11.06 -1.41 -4.97
CA ALA A 105 -12.21 -1.98 -4.28
C ALA A 105 -11.84 -2.95 -3.14
N GLN A 106 -10.73 -3.68 -3.30
CA GLN A 106 -10.17 -4.51 -2.23
C GLN A 106 -9.25 -3.65 -1.36
N SER A 107 -9.65 -3.44 -0.11
CA SER A 107 -8.90 -2.61 0.81
C SER A 107 -9.22 -2.96 2.25
N ARG A 108 -8.22 -2.88 3.13
CA ARG A 108 -8.41 -3.00 4.57
C ARG A 108 -9.17 -1.80 5.18
N PHE A 109 -9.25 -0.69 4.45
CA PHE A 109 -10.03 0.51 4.85
C PHE A 109 -11.51 0.38 4.46
N ARG A 110 -12.17 -0.69 4.89
CA ARG A 110 -13.54 -1.06 4.53
C ARG A 110 -14.41 -1.33 5.75
N ALA A 111 -15.74 -1.37 5.54
CA ALA A 111 -16.67 -1.84 6.57
C ALA A 111 -16.35 -3.28 7.02
N PRO A 112 -16.59 -3.62 8.29
CA PRO A 112 -17.18 -2.79 9.36
C PRO A 112 -16.15 -1.87 10.05
N TRP A 113 -14.88 -1.93 9.65
CA TRP A 113 -13.78 -1.24 10.31
C TRP A 113 -13.74 0.26 10.01
N TYR A 114 -14.16 0.65 8.82
CA TYR A 114 -14.17 2.03 8.36
C TYR A 114 -15.52 2.34 7.69
N PRO A 115 -15.91 3.62 7.57
CA PRO A 115 -17.03 4.04 6.73
C PRO A 115 -16.90 3.50 5.30
N SER A 116 -18.03 3.29 4.63
CA SER A 116 -18.06 2.68 3.29
C SER A 116 -17.29 3.47 2.23
N ASP A 117 -17.15 4.78 2.40
CA ASP A 117 -16.43 5.69 1.49
C ASP A 117 -14.94 5.86 1.84
N ALA A 118 -14.48 5.31 2.96
CA ALA A 118 -13.14 5.54 3.51
C ALA A 118 -12.03 5.13 2.54
N SER A 119 -12.17 3.95 1.92
CA SER A 119 -11.20 3.45 0.94
C SER A 119 -11.06 4.41 -0.24
N GLY A 120 -12.18 4.82 -0.86
CA GLY A 120 -12.17 5.75 -1.99
C GLY A 120 -11.53 7.08 -1.64
N ARG A 121 -11.89 7.66 -0.48
CA ARG A 121 -11.27 8.91 0.00
C ARG A 121 -9.78 8.77 0.24
N PHE A 122 -9.35 7.64 0.81
CA PHE A 122 -7.95 7.37 1.11
C PHE A 122 -7.10 7.30 -0.16
N TYR A 123 -7.51 6.50 -1.15
CA TYR A 123 -6.76 6.36 -2.39
C TYR A 123 -6.80 7.63 -3.26
N ALA A 124 -7.91 8.38 -3.24
CA ALA A 124 -7.97 9.70 -3.87
C ALA A 124 -6.98 10.69 -3.24
N ARG A 125 -6.82 10.68 -1.91
CA ARG A 125 -5.82 11.50 -1.23
C ARG A 125 -4.40 11.02 -1.51
N TRP A 126 -4.18 9.72 -1.57
CA TRP A 126 -2.86 9.16 -1.86
C TRP A 126 -2.36 9.58 -3.24
N VAL A 127 -3.19 9.43 -4.30
CA VAL A 127 -2.78 9.82 -5.65
C VAL A 127 -2.53 11.33 -5.78
N GLU A 128 -3.34 12.16 -5.11
CA GLU A 128 -3.09 13.62 -5.02
C GLU A 128 -1.72 13.91 -4.40
N ASN A 129 -1.41 13.30 -3.27
CA ASN A 129 -0.11 13.45 -2.61
C ASN A 129 1.05 12.94 -3.49
N ALA A 130 0.83 11.90 -4.30
CA ALA A 130 1.82 11.39 -5.25
C ALA A 130 2.09 12.38 -6.39
N VAL A 131 1.06 13.06 -6.90
CA VAL A 131 1.22 14.11 -7.93
C VAL A 131 1.96 15.32 -7.36
N LEU A 132 1.65 15.69 -6.11
CA LEU A 132 2.27 16.82 -5.42
C LEU A 132 3.68 16.50 -4.85
N GLY A 133 4.11 15.23 -4.88
CA GLY A 133 5.40 14.80 -4.34
C GLY A 133 5.51 14.87 -2.82
N THR A 134 4.38 14.90 -2.10
CA THR A 134 4.35 15.03 -0.63
C THR A 134 4.38 13.69 0.11
N PHE A 135 4.15 12.58 -0.60
CA PHE A 135 4.26 11.22 -0.06
C PHE A 135 5.04 10.29 -1.00
N ASP A 136 4.50 9.96 -2.19
CA ASP A 136 5.29 9.37 -3.26
C ASP A 136 6.05 10.49 -4.01
N ASN A 137 7.14 10.14 -4.67
CA ASN A 137 7.96 11.15 -5.37
C ASN A 137 7.30 11.62 -6.66
N GLN A 138 6.55 10.73 -7.33
CA GLN A 138 5.98 11.03 -8.64
C GLN A 138 4.80 10.13 -8.99
N CYS A 139 3.86 10.65 -9.78
CA CYS A 139 2.81 9.90 -10.43
C CYS A 139 3.01 9.96 -11.95
N LEU A 140 3.07 8.79 -12.60
CA LEU A 140 3.13 8.67 -14.05
C LEU A 140 1.75 8.26 -14.56
N ILE A 141 1.39 8.78 -15.74
CA ILE A 141 0.10 8.53 -16.39
C ILE A 141 0.26 8.08 -17.82
N PHE A 142 -0.74 7.35 -18.32
CA PHE A 142 -0.95 7.07 -19.72
C PHE A 142 -2.30 7.63 -20.15
N ARG A 143 -2.33 8.30 -21.30
CA ARG A 143 -3.58 8.82 -21.87
C ARG A 143 -4.13 7.90 -22.94
N ALA A 144 -5.44 7.92 -23.10
CA ALA A 144 -6.13 7.36 -24.23
C ALA A 144 -6.09 8.33 -25.42
N ALA A 145 -6.57 7.89 -26.59
CA ALA A 145 -6.55 8.70 -27.80
C ALA A 145 -7.39 10.00 -27.71
N ASP A 146 -8.39 10.03 -26.83
CA ASP A 146 -9.22 11.20 -26.55
C ASP A 146 -8.59 12.17 -25.53
N GLY A 147 -7.38 11.83 -25.02
CA GLY A 147 -6.65 12.63 -24.05
C GLY A 147 -7.00 12.32 -22.59
N ASP A 148 -8.02 11.49 -22.29
CA ASP A 148 -8.35 11.10 -20.92
C ASP A 148 -7.28 10.17 -20.32
N ILE A 149 -7.13 10.20 -19.00
CA ILE A 149 -6.19 9.32 -18.27
C ILE A 149 -6.80 7.91 -18.23
N ARG A 150 -6.11 6.93 -18.84
CA ARG A 150 -6.52 5.52 -18.83
C ARG A 150 -5.80 4.66 -17.79
N ALA A 151 -4.63 5.10 -17.33
CA ALA A 151 -3.81 4.35 -16.38
C ALA A 151 -2.83 5.26 -15.64
N PHE A 152 -2.46 4.87 -14.42
CA PHE A 152 -1.47 5.59 -13.64
C PHE A 152 -0.68 4.67 -12.71
N VAL A 153 0.53 5.10 -12.34
CA VAL A 153 1.37 4.48 -11.31
C VAL A 153 2.04 5.55 -10.47
N SER A 154 1.98 5.42 -9.15
CA SER A 154 2.74 6.28 -8.23
C SER A 154 3.99 5.56 -7.75
N LEU A 155 5.07 6.33 -7.60
CA LEU A 155 6.40 5.80 -7.38
C LEU A 155 7.12 6.58 -6.28
N ARG A 156 7.78 5.84 -5.40
CA ARG A 156 8.58 6.39 -4.31
C ARG A 156 9.95 5.74 -4.27
N GLN A 157 10.98 6.55 -4.18
CA GLN A 157 12.33 6.11 -3.85
C GLN A 157 12.41 5.85 -2.33
N LEU A 158 12.80 4.66 -1.94
CA LEU A 158 12.90 4.27 -0.53
C LEU A 158 14.28 4.59 0.05
N ASN A 159 15.32 4.34 -0.76
CA ASN A 159 16.72 4.55 -0.38
C ASN A 159 17.57 4.68 -1.66
N THR A 160 18.88 4.52 -1.55
CA THR A 160 19.83 4.65 -2.67
C THR A 160 19.77 3.51 -3.69
N THR A 161 19.09 2.40 -3.40
CA THR A 161 19.03 1.21 -4.26
C THR A 161 17.61 0.76 -4.59
N GLU A 162 16.61 1.22 -3.86
CA GLU A 162 15.26 0.68 -3.94
C GLU A 162 14.20 1.76 -4.20
N ALA A 163 13.25 1.40 -5.05
CA ALA A 163 11.99 2.13 -5.23
C ALA A 163 10.79 1.26 -4.87
N ARG A 164 9.63 1.88 -4.69
CA ARG A 164 8.36 1.20 -4.44
C ARG A 164 7.27 1.78 -5.35
N ILE A 165 6.45 0.89 -5.90
CA ILE A 165 5.16 1.24 -6.47
C ILE A 165 4.19 1.46 -5.30
N GLY A 166 3.63 2.66 -5.19
CA GLY A 166 2.59 2.99 -4.21
C GLY A 166 1.22 2.56 -4.70
N LEU A 167 0.79 3.10 -5.83
CA LEU A 167 -0.47 2.80 -6.50
C LEU A 167 -0.21 2.40 -7.95
N LEU A 168 -0.99 1.45 -8.47
CA LEU A 168 -0.95 1.04 -9.87
C LEU A 168 -2.38 0.71 -10.30
N ALA A 169 -2.91 1.45 -11.26
CA ALA A 169 -4.27 1.27 -11.75
C ALA A 169 -4.38 1.57 -13.26
N GLY A 170 -5.15 0.72 -13.95
CA GLY A 170 -5.42 0.84 -15.39
C GLY A 170 -5.80 -0.50 -15.98
N ARG A 171 -7.04 -0.63 -16.48
CA ARG A 171 -7.49 -1.89 -17.08
C ARG A 171 -6.69 -2.18 -18.36
N GLY A 172 -6.04 -3.34 -18.39
CA GLY A 172 -5.22 -3.79 -19.53
C GLY A 172 -3.81 -3.17 -19.61
N ALA A 173 -3.51 -2.11 -18.86
CA ALA A 173 -2.25 -1.36 -18.94
C ALA A 173 -1.14 -1.90 -18.01
N GLY A 174 -1.36 -3.00 -17.30
CA GLY A 174 -0.45 -3.45 -16.25
C GLY A 174 1.00 -3.71 -16.73
N ALA A 175 1.21 -4.15 -17.96
CA ALA A 175 2.56 -4.35 -18.50
C ALA A 175 3.27 -3.01 -18.75
N GLU A 176 2.59 -2.05 -19.37
CA GLU A 176 3.10 -0.70 -19.65
C GLU A 176 3.41 0.04 -18.34
N LEU A 177 2.54 -0.07 -17.32
CA LEU A 177 2.73 0.54 -16.02
C LEU A 177 3.95 -0.04 -15.29
N MET A 178 4.17 -1.35 -15.36
CA MET A 178 5.36 -1.99 -14.80
C MET A 178 6.64 -1.58 -15.53
N GLN A 179 6.57 -1.44 -16.86
CA GLN A 179 7.70 -0.95 -17.66
C GLN A 179 8.03 0.51 -17.31
N ALA A 180 7.02 1.39 -17.24
CA ALA A 180 7.21 2.79 -16.83
C ALA A 180 7.81 2.91 -15.41
N ALA A 181 7.34 2.08 -14.47
CA ALA A 181 7.86 2.05 -13.11
C ALA A 181 9.35 1.63 -13.07
N ARG A 182 9.72 0.60 -13.85
CA ARG A 182 11.12 0.18 -13.97
C ARG A 182 11.99 1.24 -14.66
N HIS A 183 11.49 1.87 -15.73
CA HIS A 183 12.20 2.94 -16.44
C HIS A 183 12.46 4.12 -15.49
N TRP A 184 11.44 4.56 -14.74
CA TRP A 184 11.57 5.61 -13.74
C TRP A 184 12.62 5.29 -12.67
N ALA A 185 12.67 4.05 -12.18
CA ALA A 185 13.67 3.60 -11.22
C ALA A 185 15.07 3.51 -11.85
N GLY A 186 15.16 3.05 -13.11
CA GLY A 186 16.42 2.96 -13.87
C GLY A 186 17.08 4.33 -14.09
N LEU A 187 16.30 5.35 -14.44
CA LEU A 187 16.79 6.73 -14.57
C LEU A 187 17.41 7.28 -13.27
N ARG A 188 17.05 6.70 -12.12
CA ARG A 188 17.56 7.03 -10.78
C ARG A 188 18.65 6.07 -10.29
N GLN A 189 19.12 5.18 -11.18
CA GLN A 189 20.16 4.18 -10.88
C GLN A 189 19.76 3.24 -9.72
N LEU A 190 18.46 3.03 -9.51
CA LEU A 190 17.96 2.08 -8.51
C LEU A 190 18.00 0.67 -9.08
N SER A 191 18.28 -0.30 -8.25
CA SER A 191 18.44 -1.71 -8.66
C SER A 191 17.21 -2.56 -8.44
N THR A 192 16.36 -2.18 -7.47
CA THR A 192 15.21 -2.98 -7.01
C THR A 192 13.94 -2.17 -7.01
N LEU A 193 12.88 -2.72 -7.58
CA LEU A 193 11.53 -2.19 -7.53
C LEU A 193 10.65 -3.09 -6.66
N ARG A 194 10.05 -2.52 -5.61
CA ARG A 194 9.16 -3.20 -4.68
C ARG A 194 7.70 -2.86 -4.97
N VAL A 195 6.83 -3.80 -4.71
CA VAL A 195 5.37 -3.60 -4.77
C VAL A 195 4.69 -4.50 -3.74
N ALA A 196 3.62 -4.00 -3.12
CA ALA A 196 2.76 -4.80 -2.27
C ALA A 196 1.34 -4.85 -2.82
N THR A 197 0.66 -5.96 -2.59
CA THR A 197 -0.76 -6.10 -2.95
C THR A 197 -1.46 -7.03 -1.96
N GLN A 198 -2.79 -6.99 -1.98
CA GLN A 198 -3.61 -7.92 -1.20
C GLN A 198 -3.48 -9.34 -1.76
N MET A 199 -3.46 -10.32 -0.86
CA MET A 199 -3.43 -11.75 -1.22
C MET A 199 -4.60 -12.14 -2.14
N GLY A 200 -5.77 -11.52 -1.96
CA GLY A 200 -6.95 -11.72 -2.80
C GLY A 200 -6.90 -11.04 -4.17
N ASN A 201 -5.93 -10.16 -4.42
CA ASN A 201 -5.78 -9.47 -5.71
C ASN A 201 -4.96 -10.32 -6.70
N THR A 202 -5.53 -11.44 -7.12
CA THR A 202 -4.85 -12.41 -7.98
C THR A 202 -4.46 -11.84 -9.34
N ALA A 203 -5.19 -10.84 -9.86
CA ALA A 203 -4.85 -10.16 -11.10
C ALA A 203 -3.56 -9.36 -10.98
N ALA A 204 -3.38 -8.61 -9.89
CA ALA A 204 -2.15 -7.88 -9.61
C ALA A 204 -0.99 -8.84 -9.34
N LEU A 205 -1.18 -9.87 -8.51
CA LEU A 205 -0.16 -10.90 -8.27
C LEU A 205 0.34 -11.53 -9.56
N LYS A 206 -0.59 -11.97 -10.42
CA LYS A 206 -0.24 -12.52 -11.74
C LYS A 206 0.56 -11.53 -12.57
N ARG A 207 0.15 -10.25 -12.59
CA ARG A 207 0.86 -9.21 -13.35
C ARG A 207 2.28 -9.01 -12.85
N TYR A 208 2.47 -8.89 -11.55
CA TYR A 208 3.78 -8.65 -10.95
C TYR A 208 4.74 -9.83 -11.20
N ILE A 209 4.27 -11.06 -11.01
CA ILE A 209 5.06 -12.28 -11.29
C ILE A 209 5.43 -12.36 -12.78
N LEU A 210 4.49 -12.10 -13.69
CA LEU A 210 4.78 -12.05 -15.14
C LEU A 210 5.74 -10.94 -15.54
N SER A 211 5.89 -9.91 -14.71
CA SER A 211 6.87 -8.82 -14.90
C SER A 211 8.25 -9.15 -14.30
N GLY A 212 8.42 -10.34 -13.74
CA GLY A 212 9.68 -10.81 -13.16
C GLY A 212 9.82 -10.57 -11.66
N ALA A 213 8.73 -10.26 -10.97
CA ALA A 213 8.74 -10.11 -9.51
C ALA A 213 8.73 -11.48 -8.82
N ASN A 214 9.46 -11.55 -7.70
CA ASN A 214 9.41 -12.67 -6.77
C ASN A 214 8.71 -12.22 -5.49
N VAL A 215 7.99 -13.14 -4.85
CA VAL A 215 7.43 -12.93 -3.50
C VAL A 215 8.59 -12.91 -2.51
N GLU A 216 8.68 -11.85 -1.71
CA GLU A 216 9.69 -11.76 -0.65
C GLU A 216 9.10 -12.02 0.73
N ASN A 217 7.92 -11.46 1.00
CA ASN A 217 7.25 -11.62 2.28
C ASN A 217 5.75 -11.72 2.10
N THR A 218 5.10 -12.37 3.08
CA THR A 218 3.66 -12.35 3.26
C THR A 218 3.34 -11.89 4.67
N ALA A 219 2.25 -11.16 4.84
CA ALA A 219 1.87 -10.61 6.13
C ALA A 219 0.35 -10.62 6.32
N TYR A 220 -0.07 -10.60 7.56
CA TYR A 220 -1.46 -10.39 7.96
C TYR A 220 -1.63 -9.04 8.65
N TRP A 221 -2.67 -8.32 8.23
CA TRP A 221 -3.21 -7.18 8.95
C TRP A 221 -4.36 -7.65 9.83
N LEU A 222 -4.27 -7.31 11.09
CA LEU A 222 -5.31 -7.60 12.09
C LEU A 222 -5.80 -6.30 12.71
N TYR A 223 -7.11 -6.24 13.00
CA TYR A 223 -7.74 -5.11 13.67
C TYR A 223 -8.48 -5.59 14.92
N ARG A 224 -8.51 -4.70 15.90
CA ARG A 224 -9.30 -4.81 17.11
C ARG A 224 -10.07 -3.51 17.37
#